data_0ad833cdec85621bcef42c11b7d55f44
#
_entry.id   0ad833cdec85621bcef42c11b7d55f44
#
_cell.length_a   1.000
_cell.length_b   1.000
_cell.length_c   1.000
_cell.angle_alpha   90.00
_cell.angle_beta   90.00
_cell.angle_gamma   90.00
#
_symmetry.space_group_name_H-M   'P 1'
#
loop_
_entity.id
_entity.type
_entity.pdbx_description
1 polymer ?
#
loop_
_entity_poly.entity_id
_entity_poly.type
_entity_poly.pdbx_seq_one_letter_code
_entity_poly.pdbx_strand_id
1 'polypeptide(L)'
;YTYDDNGNSADTSLSSFNLGDRGNAMATMLAKMKSLQSSLKILGSPWSAPGWMKLNGVIDRTTKDNNLNDGYLTRGGTGSTGYASAFAQYFVKYIQAYEDLGAHIDAITIQNEPLHSQAGYPTMYMFDYESAQLIQNYVGPALAQAGMNTDIWAYDHNTGMLSRTNNFESMFRLLTDRYQTCHPTLRTSSMWLASTSTR
;
A
#
# COMPACT_ATOMS: atom_id res chain seq x y z
N TYR A 1 3.28 5.90 14.14
CA TYR A 1 4.21 4.77 14.11
C TYR A 1 3.84 3.86 12.95
N THR A 2 4.78 3.08 12.47
CA THR A 2 4.54 1.97 11.55
C THR A 2 4.82 0.64 12.26
N TYR A 3 4.67 -0.48 11.59
CA TYR A 3 4.94 -1.80 12.18
C TYR A 3 6.42 -2.21 12.08
N ASP A 4 7.26 -1.34 11.52
CA ASP A 4 8.71 -1.56 11.43
C ASP A 4 9.46 -0.21 11.46
N ASP A 5 9.31 0.51 12.55
CA ASP A 5 10.01 1.79 12.71
C ASP A 5 11.53 1.58 12.94
N ASN A 6 11.93 0.49 13.56
CA ASN A 6 13.31 0.03 13.78
C ASN A 6 14.32 1.15 14.14
N GLY A 7 13.89 2.16 14.93
CA GLY A 7 14.71 3.34 15.23
C GLY A 7 15.14 4.12 13.98
N ASN A 8 14.40 4.00 12.90
CA ASN A 8 14.67 4.55 11.57
C ASN A 8 15.90 3.97 10.88
N SER A 9 16.39 2.81 11.31
CA SER A 9 17.45 2.07 10.63
C SER A 9 16.86 1.13 9.57
N ALA A 10 17.52 1.01 8.42
CA ALA A 10 17.05 0.15 7.35
C ALA A 10 16.98 -1.33 7.78
N ASP A 11 15.83 -1.94 7.59
CA ASP A 11 15.57 -3.36 7.86
C ASP A 11 14.87 -4.03 6.66
N THR A 12 15.62 -4.25 5.59
CA THR A 12 15.07 -4.82 4.34
C THR A 12 14.53 -6.25 4.49
N SER A 13 14.93 -6.95 5.56
CA SER A 13 14.41 -8.28 5.92
C SER A 13 13.13 -8.21 6.74
N LEU A 14 12.77 -7.00 7.24
CA LEU A 14 11.63 -6.77 8.13
C LEU A 14 11.72 -7.67 9.39
N SER A 15 12.91 -7.88 9.91
CA SER A 15 13.14 -8.70 11.11
C SER A 15 12.56 -8.05 12.37
N SER A 16 12.45 -6.73 12.38
CA SER A 16 11.88 -5.90 13.44
C SER A 16 10.38 -5.65 13.30
N PHE A 17 9.74 -6.20 12.25
CA PHE A 17 8.31 -6.03 12.02
C PHE A 17 7.50 -6.53 13.23
N ASN A 18 6.67 -5.66 13.78
CA ASN A 18 5.82 -5.97 14.93
C ASN A 18 4.58 -5.08 14.94
N LEU A 19 3.41 -5.69 15.09
CA LEU A 19 2.14 -4.94 15.19
C LEU A 19 2.11 -4.01 16.41
N GLY A 20 2.86 -4.35 17.46
CA GLY A 20 2.79 -3.65 18.74
C GLY A 20 1.40 -3.75 19.39
N ASP A 21 1.23 -3.13 20.56
CA ASP A 21 -0.02 -3.21 21.30
C ASP A 21 -1.22 -2.65 20.50
N ARG A 22 -1.02 -1.55 19.77
CA ARG A 22 -2.08 -0.91 18.98
C ARG A 22 -2.51 -1.75 17.78
N GLY A 23 -1.57 -2.32 17.05
CA GLY A 23 -1.87 -3.18 15.91
C GLY A 23 -2.54 -4.48 16.34
N ASN A 24 -2.06 -5.10 17.42
CA ASN A 24 -2.67 -6.28 18.01
C ASN A 24 -4.10 -6.01 18.50
N ALA A 25 -4.33 -4.89 19.18
CA ALA A 25 -5.66 -4.49 19.62
C ALA A 25 -6.61 -4.25 18.44
N MET A 26 -6.12 -3.59 17.38
CA MET A 26 -6.88 -3.36 16.14
C MET A 26 -7.25 -4.67 15.46
N ALA A 27 -6.30 -5.56 15.24
CA ALA A 27 -6.55 -6.85 14.60
C ALA A 27 -7.55 -7.70 15.41
N THR A 28 -7.38 -7.76 16.74
CA THR A 28 -8.31 -8.46 17.63
C THR A 28 -9.73 -7.88 17.55
N MET A 29 -9.86 -6.58 17.53
CA MET A 29 -11.18 -5.91 17.40
C MET A 29 -11.81 -6.24 16.03
N LEU A 30 -11.07 -6.16 14.95
CA LEU A 30 -11.56 -6.48 13.61
C LEU A 30 -11.97 -7.95 13.49
N ALA A 31 -11.19 -8.87 14.07
CA ALA A 31 -11.55 -10.29 14.16
C ALA A 31 -12.88 -10.48 14.90
N LYS A 32 -13.06 -9.77 16.03
CA LYS A 32 -14.33 -9.78 16.77
C LYS A 32 -15.49 -9.22 15.95
N MET A 33 -15.30 -8.12 15.24
CA MET A 33 -16.32 -7.56 14.35
C MET A 33 -16.69 -8.56 13.24
N LYS A 34 -15.71 -9.20 12.62
CA LYS A 34 -15.92 -10.24 11.59
C LYS A 34 -16.64 -11.46 12.13
N SER A 35 -16.39 -11.86 13.37
CA SER A 35 -17.11 -12.97 14.02
C SER A 35 -18.61 -12.65 14.28
N LEU A 36 -18.94 -11.38 14.45
CA LEU A 36 -20.33 -10.91 14.64
C LEU A 36 -21.03 -10.68 13.29
N GLN A 37 -20.29 -10.29 12.29
CA GLN A 37 -20.77 -10.02 10.93
C GLN A 37 -19.79 -10.58 9.91
N SER A 38 -19.99 -11.81 9.50
CA SER A 38 -19.06 -12.54 8.61
C SER A 38 -18.92 -11.93 7.21
N SER A 39 -19.92 -11.16 6.75
CA SER A 39 -19.87 -10.46 5.46
C SER A 39 -19.12 -9.12 5.52
N LEU A 40 -18.66 -8.71 6.70
CA LEU A 40 -17.85 -7.48 6.84
C LEU A 40 -16.59 -7.59 5.99
N LYS A 41 -16.32 -6.55 5.21
CA LYS A 41 -15.09 -6.40 4.42
C LYS A 41 -14.12 -5.47 5.14
N ILE A 42 -12.86 -5.85 5.20
CA ILE A 42 -11.79 -5.07 5.84
C ILE A 42 -10.84 -4.58 4.75
N LEU A 43 -10.70 -3.25 4.68
CA LEU A 43 -9.75 -2.57 3.81
C LEU A 43 -8.58 -2.05 4.64
N GLY A 44 -7.36 -2.43 4.28
CA GLY A 44 -6.13 -1.85 4.82
C GLY A 44 -5.61 -0.73 3.92
N SER A 45 -5.33 0.45 4.50
CA SER A 45 -4.81 1.60 3.76
C SER A 45 -3.64 2.23 4.53
N PRO A 46 -2.39 2.13 4.03
CA PRO A 46 -1.25 2.74 4.67
C PRO A 46 -1.22 4.25 4.42
N TRP A 47 -0.92 5.01 5.47
CA TRP A 47 -0.74 6.47 5.37
C TRP A 47 0.70 6.86 5.08
N SER A 48 1.64 5.97 5.37
CA SER A 48 3.06 6.10 5.01
C SER A 48 3.75 4.74 5.13
N ALA A 49 4.77 4.53 4.32
CA ALA A 49 5.78 3.52 4.61
C ALA A 49 6.58 3.89 5.87
N PRO A 50 7.30 2.95 6.50
CA PRO A 50 8.31 3.26 7.51
C PRO A 50 9.26 4.37 7.05
N GLY A 51 9.68 5.25 7.97
CA GLY A 51 10.51 6.40 7.61
C GLY A 51 11.79 6.00 6.89
N TRP A 52 12.43 4.92 7.31
CA TRP A 52 13.67 4.43 6.68
C TRP A 52 13.49 3.96 5.23
N MET A 53 12.27 3.63 4.80
CA MET A 53 11.98 3.30 3.41
C MET A 53 11.79 4.54 2.53
N LYS A 54 11.72 5.74 3.10
CA LYS A 54 11.38 6.98 2.38
C LYS A 54 12.62 7.81 2.10
N LEU A 55 12.56 8.62 1.04
CA LEU A 55 13.66 9.52 0.67
C LEU A 55 13.94 10.57 1.75
N ASN A 56 12.90 11.08 2.41
CA ASN A 56 13.05 12.07 3.47
C ASN A 56 13.38 11.47 4.85
N GLY A 57 13.38 10.14 4.98
CA GLY A 57 13.71 9.43 6.21
C GLY A 57 12.70 9.58 7.35
N VAL A 58 11.50 10.11 7.10
CA VAL A 58 10.45 10.32 8.13
C VAL A 58 9.06 9.96 7.59
N ILE A 59 8.10 9.69 8.48
CA ILE A 59 6.74 9.26 8.08
C ILE A 59 5.84 10.41 7.60
N ASP A 60 6.24 11.67 7.77
CA ASP A 60 5.47 12.86 7.42
C ASP A 60 6.33 13.88 6.66
N ARG A 61 5.90 15.09 6.51
CA ARG A 61 6.52 16.28 5.93
C ARG A 61 5.87 16.71 4.61
N THR A 62 6.04 17.98 4.30
CA THR A 62 5.58 18.63 3.05
C THR A 62 6.68 18.76 2.00
N THR A 63 7.72 17.94 2.10
CA THR A 63 8.87 18.01 1.18
C THR A 63 8.64 17.19 -0.07
N LYS A 64 9.37 17.52 -1.15
CA LYS A 64 9.37 16.75 -2.41
C LYS A 64 9.85 15.32 -2.22
N ASP A 65 10.58 15.05 -1.15
CA ASP A 65 11.18 13.75 -0.86
C ASP A 65 10.32 12.93 0.12
N ASN A 66 9.06 13.36 0.35
CA ASN A 66 8.08 12.57 1.08
C ASN A 66 7.51 11.45 0.19
N ASN A 67 8.38 10.63 -0.36
CA ASN A 67 8.09 9.53 -1.26
C ASN A 67 8.79 8.26 -0.79
N LEU A 68 8.31 7.13 -1.28
CA LEU A 68 9.02 5.87 -1.15
C LEU A 68 10.35 5.95 -1.89
N ASN A 69 11.43 5.50 -1.27
CA ASN A 69 12.71 5.30 -1.96
C ASN A 69 12.66 3.95 -2.71
N ASP A 70 11.88 3.91 -3.77
CA ASP A 70 11.58 2.71 -4.54
C ASP A 70 12.48 2.52 -5.76
N GLY A 71 13.29 3.54 -6.09
CA GLY A 71 14.12 3.56 -7.28
C GLY A 71 13.39 3.95 -8.57
N TYR A 72 12.08 4.20 -8.52
CA TYR A 72 11.27 4.59 -9.68
C TYR A 72 11.00 6.08 -9.77
N LEU A 73 11.41 6.83 -8.77
CA LEU A 73 11.11 8.24 -8.74
C LEU A 73 11.58 8.93 -10.01
N THR A 74 10.75 9.85 -10.48
CA THR A 74 10.89 10.71 -11.66
C THR A 74 12.26 11.34 -11.87
N ARG A 75 13.16 11.19 -10.94
CA ARG A 75 14.49 11.79 -10.92
C ARG A 75 15.61 10.83 -11.32
N GLY A 76 15.30 9.80 -12.06
CA GLY A 76 16.30 8.88 -12.59
C GLY A 76 16.59 7.68 -11.72
N GLY A 77 15.68 7.32 -10.84
CA GLY A 77 15.73 6.02 -10.15
C GLY A 77 15.66 4.88 -11.17
N THR A 78 16.48 3.87 -10.97
CA THR A 78 16.59 2.73 -11.90
C THR A 78 15.71 1.55 -11.51
N GLY A 79 14.91 1.67 -10.46
CA GLY A 79 14.07 0.58 -9.96
C GLY A 79 14.82 -0.56 -9.25
N SER A 80 16.14 -0.55 -9.30
CA SER A 80 16.95 -1.67 -8.82
C SER A 80 17.54 -1.51 -7.42
N THR A 81 17.47 -0.32 -6.83
CA THR A 81 18.21 0.03 -5.61
C THR A 81 17.35 0.57 -4.47
N GLY A 82 16.03 0.58 -4.62
CA GLY A 82 15.13 1.12 -3.61
C GLY A 82 14.49 0.06 -2.71
N TYR A 83 13.56 0.50 -1.88
CA TYR A 83 12.87 -0.33 -0.91
C TYR A 83 11.53 -0.89 -1.40
N ALA A 84 11.23 -0.85 -2.71
CA ALA A 84 9.98 -1.36 -3.27
C ALA A 84 9.72 -2.83 -2.91
N SER A 85 10.75 -3.68 -2.97
CA SER A 85 10.63 -5.08 -2.56
C SER A 85 10.36 -5.23 -1.07
N ALA A 86 11.05 -4.46 -0.22
CA ALA A 86 10.82 -4.48 1.22
C ALA A 86 9.41 -3.97 1.56
N PHE A 87 8.94 -2.93 0.88
CA PHE A 87 7.59 -2.42 1.09
C PHE A 87 6.51 -3.41 0.64
N ALA A 88 6.73 -4.15 -0.44
CA ALA A 88 5.85 -5.24 -0.85
C ALA A 88 5.79 -6.36 0.21
N GLN A 89 6.94 -6.77 0.74
CA GLN A 89 6.98 -7.75 1.83
C GLN A 89 6.36 -7.23 3.13
N TYR A 90 6.40 -5.92 3.36
CA TYR A 90 5.72 -5.29 4.48
C TYR A 90 4.19 -5.50 4.42
N PHE A 91 3.58 -5.39 3.24
CA PHE A 91 2.16 -5.74 3.04
C PHE A 91 1.89 -7.21 3.33
N VAL A 92 2.75 -8.12 2.85
CA VAL A 92 2.61 -9.56 3.12
C VAL A 92 2.63 -9.82 4.63
N LYS A 93 3.62 -9.27 5.36
CA LYS A 93 3.71 -9.42 6.81
C LYS A 93 2.52 -8.81 7.55
N TYR A 94 2.05 -7.65 7.10
CA TYR A 94 0.87 -6.99 7.67
C TYR A 94 -0.37 -7.88 7.54
N ILE A 95 -0.67 -8.36 6.35
CA ILE A 95 -1.83 -9.20 6.08
C ILE A 95 -1.73 -10.49 6.90
N GLN A 96 -0.59 -11.17 6.85
CA GLN A 96 -0.37 -12.41 7.61
C GLN A 96 -0.57 -12.22 9.12
N ALA A 97 0.02 -11.15 9.69
CA ALA A 97 -0.09 -10.89 11.12
C ALA A 97 -1.52 -10.59 11.57
N TYR A 98 -2.34 -9.97 10.70
CA TYR A 98 -3.76 -9.76 10.98
C TYR A 98 -4.56 -11.06 10.83
N GLU A 99 -4.28 -11.87 9.82
CA GLU A 99 -4.91 -13.18 9.62
C GLU A 99 -4.62 -14.14 10.78
N ASP A 100 -3.38 -14.14 11.28
CA ASP A 100 -2.98 -14.95 12.45
C ASP A 100 -3.80 -14.60 13.71
N LEU A 101 -4.34 -13.39 13.78
CA LEU A 101 -5.25 -12.93 14.83
C LEU A 101 -6.74 -13.07 14.46
N GLY A 102 -7.05 -13.67 13.31
CA GLY A 102 -8.40 -13.91 12.83
C GLY A 102 -9.07 -12.74 12.09
N ALA A 103 -8.30 -11.70 11.76
CA ALA A 103 -8.77 -10.54 11.00
C ALA A 103 -8.35 -10.64 9.54
N HIS A 104 -9.11 -11.36 8.71
CA HIS A 104 -8.85 -11.43 7.27
C HIS A 104 -8.94 -10.05 6.61
N ILE A 105 -7.90 -9.64 5.90
CA ILE A 105 -7.84 -8.39 5.13
C ILE A 105 -8.34 -8.66 3.72
N ASP A 106 -9.54 -8.19 3.40
CA ASP A 106 -10.19 -8.45 2.10
C ASP A 106 -9.54 -7.64 0.97
N ALA A 107 -9.09 -6.42 1.26
CA ALA A 107 -8.44 -5.55 0.29
C ALA A 107 -7.39 -4.65 0.93
N ILE A 108 -6.45 -4.17 0.13
CA ILE A 108 -5.52 -3.10 0.50
C ILE A 108 -5.57 -1.99 -0.54
N THR A 109 -5.26 -0.76 -0.14
CA THR A 109 -4.79 0.28 -1.04
C THR A 109 -3.27 0.39 -0.94
N ILE A 110 -2.62 0.91 -1.97
CA ILE A 110 -1.16 1.05 -1.97
C ILE A 110 -0.73 2.22 -1.10
N GLN A 111 -1.50 3.31 -1.11
CA GLN A 111 -1.24 4.52 -0.35
C GLN A 111 -2.54 5.30 -0.17
N ASN A 112 -2.84 5.71 1.06
CA ASN A 112 -3.90 6.66 1.34
C ASN A 112 -3.53 8.05 0.79
N GLU A 113 -4.46 8.68 0.08
CA GLU A 113 -4.29 10.01 -0.52
C GLU A 113 -2.92 10.23 -1.20
N PRO A 114 -2.57 9.44 -2.22
CA PRO A 114 -1.20 9.37 -2.76
C PRO A 114 -0.69 10.70 -3.34
N LEU A 115 -1.56 11.66 -3.62
CA LEU A 115 -1.19 12.98 -4.12
C LEU A 115 -1.18 14.06 -3.02
N HIS A 116 -1.25 13.64 -1.76
CA HIS A 116 -1.23 14.53 -0.60
C HIS A 116 0.02 14.32 0.24
N SER A 117 0.64 15.42 0.66
CA SER A 117 1.82 15.42 1.51
C SER A 117 1.76 16.58 2.48
N GLN A 118 1.86 16.30 3.77
CA GLN A 118 1.89 17.32 4.81
C GLN A 118 2.67 16.88 6.05
N ALA A 119 2.97 17.85 6.91
CA ALA A 119 3.53 17.63 8.23
C ALA A 119 2.41 17.44 9.29
N GLY A 120 2.74 16.75 10.37
CA GLY A 120 1.86 16.62 11.54
C GLY A 120 1.11 15.28 11.61
N TYR A 121 1.01 14.54 10.52
CA TYR A 121 0.56 13.15 10.51
C TYR A 121 1.20 12.38 9.35
N PRO A 122 1.17 11.03 9.39
CA PRO A 122 1.80 10.23 8.34
C PRO A 122 1.19 10.55 6.98
N THR A 123 2.03 10.82 5.99
CA THR A 123 1.66 10.99 4.58
C THR A 123 2.80 10.51 3.71
N MET A 124 2.50 10.10 2.49
CA MET A 124 3.51 9.77 1.50
C MET A 124 2.98 10.09 0.10
N TYR A 125 3.78 10.85 -0.63
CA TYR A 125 3.50 11.11 -2.04
C TYR A 125 3.77 9.86 -2.88
N MET A 126 2.87 9.55 -3.79
CA MET A 126 3.06 8.47 -4.76
C MET A 126 2.29 8.83 -6.03
N PHE A 127 3.00 8.96 -7.14
CA PHE A 127 2.36 9.20 -8.42
C PHE A 127 1.69 7.93 -8.96
N ASP A 128 0.77 8.11 -9.88
CA ASP A 128 0.00 7.05 -10.50
C ASP A 128 0.87 5.97 -11.14
N TYR A 129 1.91 6.36 -11.89
CA TYR A 129 2.85 5.43 -12.53
C TYR A 129 3.74 4.71 -11.48
N GLU A 130 4.08 5.36 -10.36
CA GLU A 130 4.81 4.73 -9.24
C GLU A 130 3.94 3.65 -8.60
N SER A 131 2.67 3.96 -8.31
CA SER A 131 1.69 3.00 -7.81
C SER A 131 1.52 1.82 -8.77
N ALA A 132 1.38 2.10 -10.07
CA ALA A 132 1.22 1.06 -11.09
C ALA A 132 2.42 0.11 -11.13
N GLN A 133 3.64 0.64 -11.13
CA GLN A 133 4.87 -0.16 -11.13
C GLN A 133 5.04 -0.94 -9.83
N LEU A 134 4.74 -0.33 -8.68
CA LEU A 134 4.80 -1.00 -7.39
C LEU A 134 3.82 -2.17 -7.31
N ILE A 135 2.58 -1.98 -7.78
CA ILE A 135 1.58 -3.05 -7.86
C ILE A 135 2.06 -4.16 -8.79
N GLN A 136 2.45 -3.81 -10.00
CA GLN A 136 2.74 -4.76 -11.06
C GLN A 136 4.00 -5.59 -10.78
N ASN A 137 5.05 -4.95 -10.27
CA ASN A 137 6.38 -5.57 -10.21
C ASN A 137 6.73 -6.09 -8.81
N TYR A 138 6.01 -5.66 -7.77
CA TYR A 138 6.38 -5.99 -6.39
C TYR A 138 5.20 -6.47 -5.55
N VAL A 139 4.17 -5.66 -5.28
CA VAL A 139 3.11 -6.02 -4.34
C VAL A 139 2.26 -7.17 -4.87
N GLY A 140 1.79 -7.09 -6.11
CA GLY A 140 1.00 -8.16 -6.71
C GLY A 140 1.75 -9.51 -6.74
N PRO A 141 2.99 -9.57 -7.28
CA PRO A 141 3.80 -10.79 -7.22
C PRO A 141 4.07 -11.29 -5.81
N ALA A 142 4.33 -10.41 -4.84
CA ALA A 142 4.57 -10.80 -3.45
C ALA A 142 3.34 -11.44 -2.80
N LEU A 143 2.15 -10.84 -2.97
CA LEU A 143 0.89 -11.41 -2.47
C LEU A 143 0.59 -12.77 -3.14
N ALA A 144 0.76 -12.86 -4.45
CA ALA A 144 0.56 -14.10 -5.20
C ALA A 144 1.52 -15.21 -4.72
N GLN A 145 2.81 -14.89 -4.52
CA GLN A 145 3.80 -15.84 -4.02
C GLN A 145 3.48 -16.30 -2.59
N ALA A 146 2.93 -15.41 -1.77
CA ALA A 146 2.49 -15.74 -0.41
C ALA A 146 1.12 -16.48 -0.37
N GLY A 147 0.48 -16.71 -1.52
CA GLY A 147 -0.83 -17.37 -1.61
C GLY A 147 -1.98 -16.56 -1.01
N MET A 148 -1.83 -15.24 -0.92
CA MET A 148 -2.82 -14.37 -0.32
C MET A 148 -3.95 -14.04 -1.29
N ASN A 149 -5.20 -14.05 -0.78
CA ASN A 149 -6.40 -13.70 -1.52
C ASN A 149 -6.91 -12.32 -1.06
N THR A 150 -6.06 -11.32 -1.20
CA THR A 150 -6.35 -9.93 -0.83
C THR A 150 -6.38 -9.08 -2.11
N ASP A 151 -7.47 -8.36 -2.34
CA ASP A 151 -7.59 -7.46 -3.49
C ASP A 151 -6.67 -6.23 -3.35
N ILE A 152 -6.21 -5.70 -4.48
CA ILE A 152 -5.45 -4.43 -4.49
C ILE A 152 -6.31 -3.35 -5.15
N TRP A 153 -6.59 -2.28 -4.40
CA TRP A 153 -7.25 -1.08 -4.90
C TRP A 153 -6.20 -0.05 -5.27
N ALA A 154 -6.14 0.27 -6.55
CA ALA A 154 -5.05 1.06 -7.12
C ALA A 154 -5.10 2.56 -6.77
N TYR A 155 -6.25 3.10 -6.39
CA TYR A 155 -6.43 4.51 -6.11
C TYR A 155 -7.29 4.75 -4.88
N ASP A 156 -6.78 5.58 -3.96
CA ASP A 156 -7.40 5.90 -2.68
C ASP A 156 -7.31 7.41 -2.43
N HIS A 157 -8.04 8.19 -3.22
CA HIS A 157 -8.10 9.64 -3.10
C HIS A 157 -9.47 10.14 -3.54
N ASN A 158 -9.79 11.40 -3.29
CA ASN A 158 -11.02 12.00 -3.78
C ASN A 158 -11.05 12.08 -5.31
N THR A 159 -12.24 11.94 -5.89
CA THR A 159 -12.44 11.88 -7.35
C THR A 159 -12.07 13.19 -8.07
N GLY A 160 -12.10 14.33 -7.39
CA GLY A 160 -11.69 15.62 -7.96
C GLY A 160 -10.22 15.70 -8.33
N MET A 161 -9.38 14.83 -7.76
CA MET A 161 -7.96 14.74 -8.13
C MET A 161 -7.74 13.94 -9.40
N LEU A 162 -8.66 13.04 -9.77
CA LEU A 162 -8.57 12.25 -11.01
C LEU A 162 -8.56 13.12 -12.27
N SER A 163 -9.29 14.25 -12.25
CA SER A 163 -9.37 15.16 -13.40
C SER A 163 -8.09 15.99 -13.61
N ARG A 164 -7.23 16.05 -12.63
CA ARG A 164 -5.96 16.82 -12.68
C ARG A 164 -4.79 16.00 -13.19
N THR A 165 -4.93 14.69 -13.22
CA THR A 165 -3.90 13.78 -13.70
C THR A 165 -4.42 13.11 -14.97
N ASN A 166 -3.98 13.58 -16.12
CA ASN A 166 -4.19 12.90 -17.43
C ASN A 166 -3.60 11.47 -17.44
N ASN A 167 -3.11 11.01 -16.30
CA ASN A 167 -2.31 9.80 -16.15
C ASN A 167 -3.10 8.63 -15.53
N PHE A 168 -4.28 8.87 -14.93
CA PHE A 168 -5.08 7.79 -14.36
C PHE A 168 -5.53 6.78 -15.43
N GLU A 169 -5.87 7.25 -16.61
CA GLU A 169 -6.19 6.37 -17.74
C GLU A 169 -4.97 5.55 -18.16
N SER A 170 -3.76 6.13 -18.11
CA SER A 170 -2.52 5.40 -18.40
C SER A 170 -2.19 4.39 -17.31
N MET A 171 -2.42 4.69 -16.03
CA MET A 171 -2.29 3.72 -14.94
C MET A 171 -3.27 2.56 -15.11
N PHE A 172 -4.53 2.85 -15.40
CA PHE A 172 -5.55 1.83 -15.64
C PHE A 172 -5.18 0.93 -16.82
N ARG A 173 -4.72 1.51 -17.94
CA ARG A 173 -4.23 0.76 -19.09
C ARG A 173 -3.00 -0.08 -18.76
N LEU A 174 -2.01 0.46 -18.05
CA LEU A 174 -0.83 -0.27 -17.63
C LEU A 174 -1.19 -1.49 -16.75
N LEU A 175 -2.16 -1.33 -15.87
CA LEU A 175 -2.62 -2.42 -15.01
C LEU A 175 -3.48 -3.44 -15.78
N THR A 176 -4.32 -3.01 -16.72
CA THR A 176 -5.19 -3.93 -17.47
C THR A 176 -4.46 -4.64 -18.60
N ASP A 177 -3.62 -3.97 -19.37
CA ASP A 177 -3.00 -4.54 -20.58
C ASP A 177 -1.91 -5.58 -20.25
N ARG A 178 -1.20 -5.42 -19.13
CA ARG A 178 -0.14 -6.33 -18.74
C ARG A 178 -0.54 -7.37 -17.69
N TYR A 179 -1.50 -7.08 -16.84
CA TYR A 179 -1.91 -7.98 -15.78
C TYR A 179 -2.76 -9.15 -16.27
N GLN A 180 -3.56 -8.97 -17.31
CA GLN A 180 -4.36 -10.04 -17.90
C GLN A 180 -3.51 -11.15 -18.52
N THR A 181 -2.26 -10.85 -18.91
CA THR A 181 -1.38 -11.83 -19.54
C THR A 181 -0.55 -12.66 -18.56
N CYS A 182 -0.38 -12.20 -17.32
CA CYS A 182 0.56 -12.81 -16.36
C CYS A 182 -0.09 -13.53 -15.17
N HIS A 183 -1.33 -13.20 -14.80
CA HIS A 183 -1.99 -13.81 -13.63
C HIS A 183 -3.50 -14.01 -13.87
N PRO A 184 -3.92 -15.23 -14.21
CA PRO A 184 -5.35 -15.56 -14.45
C PRO A 184 -6.24 -15.45 -13.20
N THR A 185 -5.67 -15.26 -12.02
CA THR A 185 -6.40 -15.13 -10.74
C THR A 185 -6.70 -13.70 -10.32
N LEU A 186 -6.10 -12.70 -10.96
CA LEU A 186 -6.44 -11.30 -10.71
C LEU A 186 -7.67 -10.92 -11.54
N ARG A 187 -8.83 -10.98 -10.90
CA ARG A 187 -10.10 -10.62 -11.53
C ARG A 187 -10.14 -9.11 -11.76
N THR A 188 -10.22 -8.70 -13.03
CA THR A 188 -10.51 -7.31 -13.45
C THR A 188 -11.84 -6.78 -12.91
N SER A 189 -12.68 -7.63 -12.32
CA SER A 189 -13.94 -7.27 -11.69
C SER A 189 -13.80 -6.66 -10.28
N SER A 190 -12.62 -6.65 -9.70
CA SER A 190 -12.37 -6.13 -8.34
C SER A 190 -11.53 -4.83 -8.29
N MET A 191 -11.24 -4.19 -9.41
CA MET A 191 -10.63 -2.85 -9.40
C MET A 191 -11.70 -1.79 -9.14
N TRP A 192 -12.05 -1.58 -7.87
CA TRP A 192 -12.98 -0.53 -7.46
C TRP A 192 -12.24 0.78 -7.23
N LEU A 193 -12.81 1.85 -7.74
CA LEU A 193 -12.46 3.21 -7.32
C LEU A 193 -13.11 3.45 -5.95
N ALA A 194 -12.33 3.69 -4.92
CA ALA A 194 -12.86 4.17 -3.65
C ALA A 194 -13.39 5.60 -3.87
N SER A 195 -14.68 5.73 -4.05
CA SER A 195 -15.35 7.03 -4.14
C SER A 195 -15.78 7.44 -2.75
N THR A 196 -15.00 8.27 -2.09
CA THR A 196 -15.50 9.03 -0.95
C THR A 196 -16.32 10.20 -1.49
N SER A 197 -17.62 10.00 -1.59
CA SER A 197 -18.58 11.10 -1.78
C SER A 197 -18.69 11.87 -0.47
N THR A 198 -17.96 12.96 -0.35
CA THR A 198 -18.32 14.00 0.63
C THR A 198 -19.41 14.87 0.01
N ARG A 199 -20.60 14.79 0.57
CA ARG A 199 -21.62 15.84 0.45
C ARG A 199 -21.23 17.01 1.36
#